data_cb6e14544d329f8b35abe0d414e98126
#
_entry.id   cb6e14544d329f8b35abe0d414e98126
#
_cell.length_a   1.000
_cell.length_b   1.000
_cell.length_c   1.000
_cell.angle_alpha   90.00
_cell.angle_beta   90.00
_cell.angle_gamma   90.00
#
_symmetry.space_group_name_H-M   'P 1'
#
loop_
_entity.id
_entity.type
_entity.pdbx_description
1 polymer ?
#
loop_
_entity_poly.entity_id
_entity_poly.type
_entity_poly.pdbx_seq_one_letter_code
_entity_poly.pdbx_strand_id
1 'polypeptide(L)'
;MPLLAYLTCVAIAGLVLGSFAGCCIYRLPREISLWKPARSFCPRCGATLRASDNIPVVSWLLLRGHCGQCGGPISVRYLLVELLTPVFFVAFALRVSWPTVIADLGLALVLVIATFVDLEFLLIPNELTYSGIVLGLVLSFFLPSLHHVSSGLVSVGLSSAGCLAGGSILYLVSEGGKLIFGRYKILPSTPIRFSLENSSTVNPRILLDGEPFDWATHFLRSRDKILVRASEVTINGEKCQNLDLRFFHDRLKTVRHDLPLAEIRELHGRTNRAEFPREAMGLGDVKLIAAIGTFVGWQGVLFTIPIAAFLGCLFGAVAILLRHKNLSVRVPFGPFLSAGAVLWVLCGPELVGVYERIIGLTA
;
A
#
# COMPACT_ATOMS: atom_id res chain seq x y z
N MET A 1 32.99 -17.57 10.50
CA MET A 1 32.81 -17.77 9.04
C MET A 1 33.56 -16.67 8.31
N PRO A 2 34.30 -16.96 7.22
CA PRO A 2 34.87 -15.89 6.41
C PRO A 2 33.73 -15.00 5.86
N LEU A 3 33.95 -13.69 5.85
CA LEU A 3 32.96 -12.69 5.43
C LEU A 3 32.31 -13.05 4.07
N LEU A 4 33.12 -13.48 3.12
CA LEU A 4 32.63 -13.85 1.79
C LEU A 4 31.59 -14.99 1.85
N ALA A 5 31.85 -16.05 2.63
CA ALA A 5 30.92 -17.16 2.79
C ALA A 5 29.61 -16.72 3.46
N TYR A 6 29.68 -15.84 4.45
CA TYR A 6 28.49 -15.24 5.08
C TYR A 6 27.65 -14.46 4.08
N LEU A 7 28.25 -13.53 3.35
CA LEU A 7 27.54 -12.72 2.36
C LEU A 7 26.97 -13.57 1.22
N THR A 8 27.67 -14.63 0.80
CA THR A 8 27.16 -15.58 -0.21
C THR A 8 25.91 -16.30 0.31
N CYS A 9 25.90 -16.79 1.55
CA CYS A 9 24.73 -17.42 2.16
C CYS A 9 23.54 -16.43 2.24
N VAL A 10 23.80 -15.20 2.66
CA VAL A 10 22.78 -14.14 2.73
C VAL A 10 22.22 -13.80 1.35
N ALA A 11 23.07 -13.72 0.32
CA ALA A 11 22.65 -13.45 -1.04
C ALA A 11 21.79 -14.60 -1.61
N ILE A 12 22.18 -15.86 -1.36
CA ILE A 12 21.38 -17.03 -1.77
C ILE A 12 20.02 -17.02 -1.06
N ALA A 13 19.98 -16.76 0.25
CA ALA A 13 18.74 -16.62 0.98
C ALA A 13 17.86 -15.50 0.40
N GLY A 14 18.47 -14.37 0.03
CA GLY A 14 17.81 -13.26 -0.63
C GLY A 14 17.20 -13.62 -1.98
N LEU A 15 17.89 -14.41 -2.79
CA LEU A 15 17.37 -14.93 -4.08
C LEU A 15 16.13 -15.82 -3.86
N VAL A 16 16.21 -16.78 -2.93
CA VAL A 16 15.12 -17.72 -2.64
C VAL A 16 13.90 -16.97 -2.09
N LEU A 17 14.12 -16.07 -1.12
CA LEU A 17 13.05 -15.26 -0.54
C LEU A 17 12.52 -14.21 -1.52
N GLY A 18 13.34 -13.73 -2.45
CA GLY A 18 12.93 -12.85 -3.55
C GLY A 18 11.95 -13.54 -4.51
N SER A 19 12.21 -14.80 -4.85
CA SER A 19 11.26 -15.61 -5.64
C SER A 19 9.94 -15.83 -4.89
N PHE A 20 10.00 -16.10 -3.58
CA PHE A 20 8.80 -16.15 -2.73
C PHE A 20 8.07 -14.80 -2.67
N ALA A 21 8.80 -13.67 -2.55
CA ALA A 21 8.22 -12.34 -2.61
C ALA A 21 7.46 -12.10 -3.92
N GLY A 22 8.01 -12.53 -5.05
CA GLY A 22 7.33 -12.51 -6.35
C GLY A 22 5.99 -13.26 -6.34
N CYS A 23 5.93 -14.41 -5.66
CA CYS A 23 4.70 -15.17 -5.46
C CYS A 23 3.69 -14.38 -4.59
N CYS A 24 4.14 -13.77 -3.49
CA CYS A 24 3.30 -12.95 -2.61
C CYS A 24 2.73 -11.74 -3.35
N ILE A 25 3.54 -11.01 -4.11
CA ILE A 25 3.14 -9.85 -4.90
C ILE A 25 2.04 -10.19 -5.91
N TYR A 26 2.08 -11.39 -6.49
CA TYR A 26 1.04 -11.84 -7.41
C TYR A 26 -0.23 -12.29 -6.70
N ARG A 27 -0.11 -13.08 -5.60
CA ARG A 27 -1.23 -13.77 -4.98
C ARG A 27 -2.01 -12.92 -3.97
N LEU A 28 -1.32 -12.16 -3.11
CA LEU A 28 -1.98 -11.41 -2.03
C LEU A 28 -3.04 -10.43 -2.55
N PRO A 29 -2.76 -9.56 -3.54
CA PRO A 29 -3.76 -8.61 -4.02
C PRO A 29 -4.92 -9.25 -4.78
N ARG A 30 -4.78 -10.51 -5.19
CA ARG A 30 -5.80 -11.29 -5.91
C ARG A 30 -6.55 -12.27 -5.00
N GLU A 31 -6.30 -12.19 -3.68
CA GLU A 31 -6.91 -13.07 -2.67
C GLU A 31 -6.67 -14.57 -2.95
N ILE A 32 -5.57 -14.89 -3.65
CA ILE A 32 -5.16 -16.27 -3.94
C ILE A 32 -4.36 -16.80 -2.74
N SER A 33 -4.71 -17.99 -2.25
CA SER A 33 -3.99 -18.63 -1.16
C SER A 33 -2.50 -18.78 -1.46
N LEU A 34 -1.64 -18.46 -0.48
CA LEU A 34 -0.20 -18.68 -0.59
C LEU A 34 0.18 -20.17 -0.58
N TRP A 35 -0.70 -21.01 0.00
CA TRP A 35 -0.46 -22.44 0.20
C TRP A 35 -1.10 -23.34 -0.87
N LYS A 36 -2.15 -22.85 -1.56
CA LYS A 36 -2.88 -23.60 -2.60
C LYS A 36 -3.05 -22.75 -3.85
N PRO A 37 -2.50 -23.16 -5.00
CA PRO A 37 -1.64 -24.34 -5.22
C PRO A 37 -0.25 -24.17 -4.60
N ALA A 38 0.36 -25.28 -4.14
CA ALA A 38 1.64 -25.26 -3.44
C ALA A 38 2.85 -24.85 -4.34
N ARG A 39 2.69 -24.98 -5.66
CA ARG A 39 3.72 -24.60 -6.65
C ARG A 39 3.36 -23.30 -7.35
N SER A 40 4.38 -22.61 -7.84
CA SER A 40 4.23 -21.49 -8.75
C SER A 40 3.63 -21.95 -10.07
N PHE A 41 2.83 -21.08 -10.71
CA PHE A 41 2.19 -21.38 -11.99
C PHE A 41 2.29 -20.16 -12.92
N CYS A 42 2.18 -20.42 -14.21
CA CYS A 42 2.15 -19.36 -15.20
C CYS A 42 0.79 -18.63 -15.15
N PRO A 43 0.75 -17.29 -14.97
CA PRO A 43 -0.50 -16.55 -14.91
C PRO A 43 -1.34 -16.63 -16.21
N ARG A 44 -0.69 -16.94 -17.33
CA ARG A 44 -1.30 -16.93 -18.66
C ARG A 44 -1.93 -18.27 -19.04
N CYS A 45 -1.22 -19.38 -18.81
CA CYS A 45 -1.69 -20.71 -19.20
C CYS A 45 -2.10 -21.59 -18.02
N GLY A 46 -1.93 -21.15 -16.77
CA GLY A 46 -2.25 -21.92 -15.57
C GLY A 46 -1.32 -23.09 -15.26
N ALA A 47 -0.39 -23.38 -16.15
CA ALA A 47 0.51 -24.54 -15.99
C ALA A 47 1.48 -24.34 -14.82
N THR A 48 1.64 -25.38 -14.01
CA THR A 48 2.60 -25.39 -12.89
C THR A 48 4.05 -25.34 -13.39
N LEU A 49 4.86 -24.46 -12.80
CA LEU A 49 6.26 -24.33 -13.15
C LEU A 49 7.05 -25.56 -12.68
N ARG A 50 8.00 -26.02 -13.52
CA ARG A 50 8.99 -27.03 -13.14
C ARG A 50 9.97 -26.41 -12.16
N ALA A 51 10.67 -27.23 -11.36
CA ALA A 51 11.70 -26.73 -10.45
C ALA A 51 12.83 -25.96 -11.18
N SER A 52 13.22 -26.43 -12.37
CA SER A 52 14.19 -25.76 -13.25
C SER A 52 13.72 -24.37 -13.71
N ASP A 53 12.41 -24.20 -13.91
CA ASP A 53 11.81 -22.95 -14.41
C ASP A 53 11.53 -21.95 -13.27
N ASN A 54 11.85 -22.33 -12.05
CA ASN A 54 11.64 -21.53 -10.84
C ASN A 54 12.95 -21.22 -10.08
N ILE A 55 14.10 -21.41 -10.73
CA ILE A 55 15.41 -21.00 -10.18
C ILE A 55 15.50 -19.47 -10.29
N PRO A 56 15.63 -18.74 -9.15
CA PRO A 56 15.60 -17.28 -9.17
C PRO A 56 16.62 -16.69 -10.14
N VAL A 57 16.21 -15.68 -10.91
CA VAL A 57 17.01 -14.97 -11.92
C VAL A 57 17.43 -15.88 -13.09
N VAL A 58 18.01 -17.05 -12.80
CA VAL A 58 18.58 -17.95 -13.80
C VAL A 58 17.54 -18.43 -14.81
N SER A 59 16.39 -18.91 -14.32
CA SER A 59 15.33 -19.40 -15.22
C SER A 59 14.76 -18.28 -16.09
N TRP A 60 14.59 -17.07 -15.54
CA TRP A 60 14.10 -15.93 -16.32
C TRP A 60 15.06 -15.57 -17.46
N LEU A 61 16.37 -15.56 -17.19
CA LEU A 61 17.41 -15.28 -18.20
C LEU A 61 17.49 -16.38 -19.27
N LEU A 62 17.50 -17.64 -18.85
CA LEU A 62 17.57 -18.79 -19.78
C LEU A 62 16.33 -18.88 -20.67
N LEU A 63 15.15 -18.60 -20.12
CA LEU A 63 13.89 -18.58 -20.86
C LEU A 63 13.65 -17.25 -21.59
N ARG A 64 14.60 -16.31 -21.52
CA ARG A 64 14.52 -14.98 -22.15
C ARG A 64 13.23 -14.23 -21.81
N GLY A 65 12.77 -14.36 -20.55
CA GLY A 65 11.54 -13.74 -20.08
C GLY A 65 10.24 -14.34 -20.64
N HIS A 66 10.26 -15.61 -21.08
CA HIS A 66 9.08 -16.30 -21.61
C HIS A 66 8.77 -17.57 -20.82
N CYS A 67 7.51 -17.97 -20.82
CA CYS A 67 7.09 -19.23 -20.19
C CYS A 67 7.56 -20.42 -21.03
N GLY A 68 8.24 -21.39 -20.40
CA GLY A 68 8.74 -22.58 -21.08
C GLY A 68 7.67 -23.51 -21.68
N GLN A 69 6.38 -23.31 -21.30
CA GLN A 69 5.28 -24.13 -21.80
C GLN A 69 4.43 -23.42 -22.88
N CYS A 70 4.03 -22.17 -22.66
CA CYS A 70 3.15 -21.45 -23.58
C CYS A 70 3.86 -20.36 -24.39
N GLY A 71 5.16 -20.12 -24.18
CA GLY A 71 5.91 -19.06 -24.84
C GLY A 71 5.44 -17.62 -24.50
N GLY A 72 4.49 -17.46 -23.58
CA GLY A 72 3.99 -16.14 -23.19
C GLY A 72 5.01 -15.35 -22.38
N PRO A 73 5.04 -14.00 -22.46
CA PRO A 73 5.99 -13.17 -21.75
C PRO A 73 5.77 -13.22 -20.24
N ILE A 74 6.86 -13.28 -19.47
CA ILE A 74 6.91 -13.17 -18.01
C ILE A 74 7.39 -11.75 -17.68
N SER A 75 6.63 -11.07 -16.83
CA SER A 75 6.94 -9.68 -16.43
C SER A 75 8.34 -9.54 -15.87
N VAL A 76 9.05 -8.49 -16.30
CA VAL A 76 10.38 -8.09 -15.77
C VAL A 76 10.36 -7.84 -14.26
N ARG A 77 9.18 -7.54 -13.70
CA ARG A 77 8.99 -7.36 -12.27
C ARG A 77 9.51 -8.55 -11.45
N TYR A 78 9.29 -9.79 -11.90
CA TYR A 78 9.80 -10.98 -11.19
C TYR A 78 11.32 -10.94 -11.08
N LEU A 79 11.99 -10.64 -12.19
CA LEU A 79 13.46 -10.49 -12.21
C LEU A 79 13.92 -9.37 -11.28
N LEU A 80 13.23 -8.21 -11.29
CA LEU A 80 13.58 -7.08 -10.43
C LEU A 80 13.44 -7.42 -8.95
N VAL A 81 12.36 -8.08 -8.54
CA VAL A 81 12.15 -8.50 -7.14
C VAL A 81 13.22 -9.49 -6.70
N GLU A 82 13.55 -10.47 -7.56
CA GLU A 82 14.58 -11.49 -7.30
C GLU A 82 16.00 -10.91 -7.23
N LEU A 83 16.27 -9.79 -7.90
CA LEU A 83 17.55 -9.08 -7.83
C LEU A 83 17.62 -8.09 -6.67
N LEU A 84 16.54 -7.34 -6.42
CA LEU A 84 16.53 -6.31 -5.36
C LEU A 84 16.58 -6.93 -3.96
N THR A 85 15.91 -8.07 -3.76
CA THR A 85 15.87 -8.71 -2.44
C THR A 85 17.28 -9.09 -1.95
N PRO A 86 18.12 -9.82 -2.70
CA PRO A 86 19.48 -10.12 -2.27
C PRO A 86 20.36 -8.87 -2.13
N VAL A 87 20.15 -7.83 -2.94
CA VAL A 87 20.87 -6.55 -2.79
C VAL A 87 20.59 -5.92 -1.42
N PHE A 88 19.33 -5.81 -1.00
CA PHE A 88 18.99 -5.32 0.33
C PHE A 88 19.51 -6.25 1.43
N PHE A 89 19.42 -7.55 1.25
CA PHE A 89 19.92 -8.52 2.22
C PHE A 89 21.43 -8.37 2.45
N VAL A 90 22.21 -8.26 1.40
CA VAL A 90 23.65 -8.05 1.49
C VAL A 90 23.97 -6.67 2.08
N ALA A 91 23.26 -5.61 1.66
CA ALA A 91 23.45 -4.27 2.19
C ALA A 91 23.20 -4.21 3.72
N PHE A 92 22.14 -4.85 4.20
CA PHE A 92 21.85 -4.92 5.63
C PHE A 92 22.86 -5.80 6.39
N ALA A 93 23.27 -6.93 5.81
CA ALA A 93 24.27 -7.83 6.39
C ALA A 93 25.66 -7.19 6.50
N LEU A 94 25.97 -6.20 5.70
CA LEU A 94 27.21 -5.40 5.81
C LEU A 94 27.14 -4.32 6.91
N ARG A 95 25.92 -3.92 7.29
CA ARG A 95 25.72 -2.81 8.25
C ARG A 95 25.32 -3.28 9.63
N VAL A 96 24.54 -4.34 9.73
CA VAL A 96 23.95 -4.84 10.96
C VAL A 96 24.62 -6.13 11.39
N SER A 97 24.98 -6.22 12.66
CA SER A 97 25.64 -7.40 13.20
C SER A 97 24.67 -8.57 13.41
N TRP A 98 25.22 -9.78 13.41
CA TRP A 98 24.52 -10.99 13.81
C TRP A 98 24.22 -10.95 15.34
N PRO A 99 23.03 -11.37 15.82
CA PRO A 99 21.91 -11.96 15.05
C PRO A 99 20.83 -10.93 14.65
N THR A 100 20.99 -9.65 14.95
CA THR A 100 19.99 -8.60 14.73
C THR A 100 19.61 -8.47 13.27
N VAL A 101 20.54 -8.71 12.36
CA VAL A 101 20.31 -8.69 10.91
C VAL A 101 19.13 -9.55 10.46
N ILE A 102 18.79 -10.63 11.19
CA ILE A 102 17.64 -11.49 10.85
C ILE A 102 16.33 -10.68 10.85
N ALA A 103 16.18 -9.75 11.80
CA ALA A 103 15.01 -8.89 11.86
C ALA A 103 14.98 -7.93 10.66
N ASP A 104 16.12 -7.33 10.30
CA ASP A 104 16.22 -6.42 9.16
C ASP A 104 16.00 -7.12 7.83
N LEU A 105 16.43 -8.39 7.67
CA LEU A 105 16.11 -9.19 6.49
C LEU A 105 14.59 -9.46 6.39
N GLY A 106 13.93 -9.72 7.52
CA GLY A 106 12.47 -9.84 7.59
C GLY A 106 11.78 -8.54 7.18
N LEU A 107 12.27 -7.40 7.68
CA LEU A 107 11.80 -6.08 7.28
C LEU A 107 11.99 -5.86 5.78
N ALA A 108 13.19 -6.11 5.24
CA ALA A 108 13.48 -5.96 3.81
C ALA A 108 12.47 -6.73 2.93
N LEU A 109 12.12 -7.96 3.32
CA LEU A 109 11.14 -8.76 2.60
C LEU A 109 9.76 -8.12 2.60
N VAL A 110 9.29 -7.64 3.75
CA VAL A 110 8.01 -6.90 3.87
C VAL A 110 8.03 -5.65 3.00
N LEU A 111 9.12 -4.86 3.03
CA LEU A 111 9.25 -3.63 2.26
C LEU A 111 9.26 -3.87 0.74
N VAL A 112 9.96 -4.90 0.27
CA VAL A 112 9.97 -5.28 -1.15
C VAL A 112 8.57 -5.67 -1.60
N ILE A 113 7.89 -6.56 -0.86
CA ILE A 113 6.52 -6.98 -1.21
C ILE A 113 5.58 -5.78 -1.21
N ALA A 114 5.58 -4.95 -0.15
CA ALA A 114 4.72 -3.77 -0.05
C ALA A 114 4.94 -2.80 -1.21
N THR A 115 6.21 -2.51 -1.54
CA THR A 115 6.60 -1.62 -2.64
C THR A 115 6.01 -2.09 -3.98
N PHE A 116 6.22 -3.33 -4.35
CA PHE A 116 5.78 -3.82 -5.66
C PHE A 116 4.27 -4.03 -5.74
N VAL A 117 3.62 -4.36 -4.63
CA VAL A 117 2.15 -4.43 -4.59
C VAL A 117 1.55 -3.04 -4.71
N ASP A 118 2.06 -2.06 -3.99
CA ASP A 118 1.55 -0.69 -4.04
C ASP A 118 1.80 -0.03 -5.40
N LEU A 119 2.94 -0.27 -6.05
CA LEU A 119 3.23 0.20 -7.40
C LEU A 119 2.27 -0.35 -8.48
N GLU A 120 1.75 -1.58 -8.30
CA GLU A 120 0.89 -2.24 -9.29
C GLU A 120 -0.59 -2.03 -9.00
N PHE A 121 -1.01 -2.08 -7.73
CA PHE A 121 -2.40 -2.11 -7.32
C PHE A 121 -2.86 -0.88 -6.55
N LEU A 122 -1.94 0.01 -6.14
CA LEU A 122 -2.21 1.17 -5.27
C LEU A 122 -2.92 0.76 -3.96
N LEU A 123 -2.57 -0.41 -3.44
CA LEU A 123 -3.09 -0.96 -2.19
C LEU A 123 -1.99 -1.77 -1.47
N ILE A 124 -2.09 -1.86 -0.16
CA ILE A 124 -1.20 -2.70 0.65
C ILE A 124 -2.06 -3.73 1.37
N PRO A 125 -1.86 -5.06 1.12
CA PRO A 125 -2.67 -6.12 1.71
C PRO A 125 -2.57 -6.15 3.23
N ASN A 126 -3.69 -6.42 3.89
CA ASN A 126 -3.75 -6.55 5.35
C ASN A 126 -2.89 -7.71 5.87
N GLU A 127 -2.88 -8.81 5.14
CA GLU A 127 -2.11 -10.01 5.46
C GLU A 127 -0.61 -9.67 5.57
N LEU A 128 -0.10 -8.84 4.68
CA LEU A 128 1.30 -8.40 4.69
C LEU A 128 1.59 -7.49 5.88
N THR A 129 0.74 -6.51 6.15
CA THR A 129 0.99 -5.53 7.21
C THR A 129 0.83 -6.13 8.59
N TYR A 130 -0.21 -6.95 8.83
CA TYR A 130 -0.40 -7.60 10.11
C TYR A 130 0.64 -8.69 10.38
N SER A 131 1.01 -9.48 9.36
CA SER A 131 2.12 -10.45 9.51
C SER A 131 3.45 -9.74 9.78
N GLY A 132 3.69 -8.58 9.16
CA GLY A 132 4.85 -7.74 9.42
C GLY A 132 4.89 -7.24 10.87
N ILE A 133 3.77 -6.74 11.40
CA ILE A 133 3.66 -6.31 12.82
C ILE A 133 3.98 -7.48 13.77
N VAL A 134 3.34 -8.63 13.55
CA VAL A 134 3.56 -9.82 14.40
C VAL A 134 5.01 -10.28 14.32
N LEU A 135 5.58 -10.34 13.11
CA LEU A 135 6.98 -10.72 12.90
C LEU A 135 7.94 -9.78 13.65
N GLY A 136 7.74 -8.46 13.55
CA GLY A 136 8.57 -7.48 14.23
C GLY A 136 8.50 -7.60 15.75
N LEU A 137 7.29 -7.76 16.32
CA LEU A 137 7.10 -7.97 17.76
C LEU A 137 7.75 -9.27 18.24
N VAL A 138 7.59 -10.38 17.53
CA VAL A 138 8.19 -11.66 17.85
C VAL A 138 9.72 -11.59 17.79
N LEU A 139 10.26 -11.05 16.70
CA LEU A 139 11.72 -10.90 16.56
C LEU A 139 12.30 -9.95 17.60
N SER A 140 11.61 -8.89 17.96
CA SER A 140 11.99 -7.96 19.03
C SER A 140 12.12 -8.68 20.38
N PHE A 141 11.26 -9.66 20.69
CA PHE A 141 11.37 -10.46 21.92
C PHE A 141 12.61 -11.34 21.93
N PHE A 142 12.88 -12.05 20.83
CA PHE A 142 14.02 -12.97 20.73
C PHE A 142 15.34 -12.28 20.42
N LEU A 143 15.31 -11.09 19.85
CA LEU A 143 16.47 -10.29 19.43
C LEU A 143 16.42 -8.88 20.07
N PRO A 144 16.58 -8.76 21.41
CA PRO A 144 16.45 -7.46 22.09
C PRO A 144 17.48 -6.44 21.62
N SER A 145 18.60 -6.89 21.04
CA SER A 145 19.59 -6.03 20.37
C SER A 145 19.02 -5.21 19.22
N LEU A 146 17.86 -5.56 18.67
CA LEU A 146 17.15 -4.80 17.64
C LEU A 146 16.84 -3.36 18.11
N HIS A 147 16.52 -3.20 19.39
CA HIS A 147 16.26 -1.90 20.02
C HIS A 147 17.36 -1.49 21.02
N HIS A 148 18.58 -2.04 20.88
CA HIS A 148 19.75 -1.73 21.70
C HIS A 148 19.53 -1.94 23.21
N VAL A 149 18.70 -2.93 23.60
CA VAL A 149 18.43 -3.32 24.99
C VAL A 149 18.79 -4.78 25.23
N SER A 150 18.89 -5.17 26.51
CA SER A 150 19.22 -6.54 26.90
C SER A 150 17.98 -7.40 27.23
N SER A 151 16.85 -6.77 27.54
CA SER A 151 15.63 -7.47 27.93
C SER A 151 14.66 -7.58 26.76
N GLY A 152 14.18 -8.80 26.46
CA GLY A 152 13.17 -9.03 25.42
C GLY A 152 11.83 -8.32 25.70
N LEU A 153 11.41 -8.24 26.97
CA LEU A 153 10.17 -7.52 27.33
C LEU A 153 10.29 -6.01 27.08
N VAL A 154 11.44 -5.41 27.42
CA VAL A 154 11.70 -4.00 27.13
C VAL A 154 11.74 -3.76 25.62
N SER A 155 12.39 -4.64 24.88
CA SER A 155 12.46 -4.57 23.41
C SER A 155 11.07 -4.63 22.77
N VAL A 156 10.19 -5.53 23.21
CA VAL A 156 8.79 -5.58 22.76
C VAL A 156 8.04 -4.29 23.11
N GLY A 157 8.29 -3.71 24.28
CA GLY A 157 7.73 -2.41 24.65
C GLY A 157 8.13 -1.29 23.69
N LEU A 158 9.42 -1.22 23.30
CA LEU A 158 9.93 -0.25 22.34
C LEU A 158 9.39 -0.51 20.92
N SER A 159 9.32 -1.79 20.50
CA SER A 159 8.71 -2.23 19.25
C SER A 159 7.24 -1.81 19.17
N SER A 160 6.48 -2.04 20.25
CA SER A 160 5.08 -1.63 20.37
C SER A 160 4.93 -0.11 20.33
N ALA A 161 5.82 0.63 20.98
CA ALA A 161 5.86 2.09 20.93
C ALA A 161 6.12 2.60 19.50
N GLY A 162 7.04 1.97 18.76
CA GLY A 162 7.28 2.26 17.35
C GLY A 162 6.05 2.01 16.46
N CYS A 163 5.40 0.87 16.67
CA CYS A 163 4.15 0.52 16.01
C CYS A 163 3.05 1.56 16.23
N LEU A 164 2.82 1.92 17.49
CA LEU A 164 1.81 2.92 17.88
C LEU A 164 2.18 4.31 17.38
N ALA A 165 3.44 4.72 17.46
CA ALA A 165 3.89 6.01 16.95
C ALA A 165 3.65 6.11 15.44
N GLY A 166 4.10 5.12 14.66
CA GLY A 166 3.91 5.10 13.21
C GLY A 166 2.44 5.11 12.81
N GLY A 167 1.67 4.20 13.38
CA GLY A 167 0.24 4.09 13.12
C GLY A 167 -0.53 5.35 13.50
N SER A 168 -0.30 5.92 14.70
CA SER A 168 -1.02 7.09 15.17
C SER A 168 -0.66 8.36 14.40
N ILE A 169 0.64 8.61 14.14
CA ILE A 169 1.07 9.81 13.39
C ILE A 169 0.43 9.82 12.00
N LEU A 170 0.57 8.72 11.24
CA LEU A 170 0.05 8.68 9.89
C LEU A 170 -1.48 8.62 9.85
N TYR A 171 -2.12 8.01 10.85
CA TYR A 171 -3.56 8.04 11.02
C TYR A 171 -4.06 9.48 11.27
N LEU A 172 -3.41 10.23 12.15
CA LEU A 172 -3.74 11.64 12.42
C LEU A 172 -3.54 12.51 11.18
N VAL A 173 -2.47 12.29 10.41
CA VAL A 173 -2.24 12.98 9.12
C VAL A 173 -3.37 12.64 8.13
N SER A 174 -3.78 11.37 8.04
CA SER A 174 -4.89 10.94 7.16
C SER A 174 -6.22 11.59 7.57
N GLU A 175 -6.55 11.59 8.86
CA GLU A 175 -7.78 12.22 9.36
C GLU A 175 -7.74 13.75 9.23
N GLY A 176 -6.61 14.39 9.56
CA GLY A 176 -6.41 15.83 9.36
C GLY A 176 -6.50 16.23 7.88
N GLY A 177 -5.93 15.42 6.99
CA GLY A 177 -6.05 15.61 5.54
C GLY A 177 -7.50 15.54 5.04
N LYS A 178 -8.33 14.68 5.64
CA LYS A 178 -9.77 14.61 5.31
C LYS A 178 -10.53 15.87 5.74
N LEU A 179 -10.16 16.48 6.86
CA LEU A 179 -10.79 17.73 7.30
C LEU A 179 -10.53 18.87 6.31
N ILE A 180 -9.32 18.89 5.71
CA ILE A 180 -8.89 19.96 4.82
C ILE A 180 -9.29 19.67 3.36
N PHE A 181 -9.09 18.42 2.88
CA PHE A 181 -9.23 18.04 1.48
C PHE A 181 -10.32 16.97 1.25
N GLY A 182 -11.09 16.61 2.27
CA GLY A 182 -11.90 15.39 2.35
C GLY A 182 -13.07 15.25 1.38
N ARG A 183 -13.26 16.18 0.42
CA ARG A 183 -14.32 16.09 -0.59
C ARG A 183 -13.84 16.58 -1.94
N TYR A 184 -13.94 15.71 -2.93
CA TYR A 184 -13.83 16.11 -4.32
C TYR A 184 -15.16 16.63 -4.80
N LYS A 185 -15.19 17.89 -5.27
CA LYS A 185 -16.41 18.57 -5.75
C LYS A 185 -16.37 18.63 -7.26
N ILE A 186 -17.38 18.07 -7.91
CA ILE A 186 -17.65 18.27 -9.32
C ILE A 186 -18.69 19.38 -9.42
N LEU A 187 -18.30 20.51 -9.99
CA LEU A 187 -19.15 21.69 -10.21
C LEU A 187 -19.18 21.97 -11.70
N PRO A 188 -20.00 21.25 -12.49
CA PRO A 188 -20.10 21.48 -13.92
C PRO A 188 -20.78 22.83 -14.20
N SER A 189 -20.35 23.52 -15.24
CA SER A 189 -20.91 24.81 -15.68
C SER A 189 -22.36 24.67 -16.17
N THR A 190 -22.74 23.49 -16.65
CA THR A 190 -24.10 23.12 -17.05
C THR A 190 -24.54 21.87 -16.32
N PRO A 191 -25.84 21.73 -15.95
CA PRO A 191 -26.32 20.54 -15.25
C PRO A 191 -26.06 19.26 -16.06
N ILE A 192 -25.26 18.32 -15.49
CA ILE A 192 -24.95 17.03 -16.10
C ILE A 192 -25.97 15.98 -15.70
N ARG A 193 -26.15 14.97 -16.55
CA ARG A 193 -27.03 13.83 -16.25
C ARG A 193 -26.33 12.91 -15.24
N PHE A 194 -27.11 12.40 -14.30
CA PHE A 194 -26.66 11.31 -13.43
C PHE A 194 -27.70 10.21 -13.37
N SER A 195 -27.25 8.98 -13.21
CA SER A 195 -28.13 7.83 -13.00
C SER A 195 -27.46 6.81 -12.09
N LEU A 196 -28.29 6.05 -11.37
CA LEU A 196 -27.83 4.89 -10.62
C LEU A 196 -28.12 3.65 -11.44
N GLU A 197 -27.08 2.96 -11.84
CA GLU A 197 -27.20 1.66 -12.50
C GLU A 197 -27.18 0.59 -11.40
N ASN A 198 -28.35 0.05 -11.12
CA ASN A 198 -28.52 -1.05 -10.18
C ASN A 198 -28.30 -2.36 -10.93
N SER A 199 -27.05 -2.67 -11.18
CA SER A 199 -26.69 -4.01 -11.66
C SER A 199 -27.01 -4.99 -10.53
N SER A 200 -27.78 -6.02 -10.78
CA SER A 200 -28.17 -7.10 -9.86
C SER A 200 -27.00 -7.89 -9.25
N THR A 201 -25.79 -7.43 -9.47
CA THR A 201 -24.53 -7.92 -8.92
C THR A 201 -23.90 -6.88 -8.02
N VAL A 202 -23.81 -7.20 -6.75
CA VAL A 202 -22.96 -6.75 -5.62
C VAL A 202 -22.47 -5.29 -5.54
N ASN A 203 -22.32 -4.52 -6.63
CA ASN A 203 -21.83 -3.14 -6.60
C ASN A 203 -22.65 -2.21 -7.51
N PRO A 204 -23.51 -1.35 -6.97
CA PRO A 204 -24.19 -0.31 -7.74
C PRO A 204 -23.17 0.68 -8.33
N ARG A 205 -23.47 1.30 -9.48
CA ARG A 205 -22.64 2.30 -10.14
C ARG A 205 -23.40 3.61 -10.30
N ILE A 206 -22.77 4.72 -9.95
CA ILE A 206 -23.29 6.05 -10.32
C ILE A 206 -22.66 6.44 -11.64
N LEU A 207 -23.49 6.71 -12.64
CA LEU A 207 -23.07 7.30 -13.90
C LEU A 207 -23.21 8.82 -13.82
N LEU A 208 -22.17 9.55 -14.18
CA LEU A 208 -22.19 11.00 -14.35
C LEU A 208 -21.84 11.31 -15.80
N ASP A 209 -22.76 11.84 -16.53
CA ASP A 209 -22.64 12.12 -17.98
C ASP A 209 -22.20 10.90 -18.82
N GLY A 210 -22.61 9.70 -18.38
CA GLY A 210 -22.23 8.44 -19.00
C GLY A 210 -20.93 7.80 -18.48
N GLU A 211 -20.14 8.52 -17.70
CA GLU A 211 -18.92 7.98 -17.10
C GLU A 211 -19.24 7.25 -15.79
N PRO A 212 -18.83 5.99 -15.64
CA PRO A 212 -19.10 5.20 -14.44
C PRO A 212 -18.15 5.59 -13.29
N PHE A 213 -18.74 5.92 -12.13
CA PHE A 213 -18.01 6.05 -10.88
C PHE A 213 -18.18 4.77 -10.06
N ASP A 214 -17.06 4.14 -9.77
CA ASP A 214 -17.05 2.88 -9.07
C ASP A 214 -17.42 3.07 -7.58
N TRP A 215 -18.52 2.43 -7.16
CA TRP A 215 -19.08 2.53 -5.81
C TRP A 215 -18.08 2.11 -4.74
N ALA A 216 -17.40 1.00 -4.96
CA ALA A 216 -16.46 0.42 -3.99
C ALA A 216 -15.27 1.34 -3.66
N THR A 217 -14.85 2.20 -4.60
CA THR A 217 -13.72 3.11 -4.41
C THR A 217 -14.05 4.33 -3.54
N HIS A 218 -15.33 4.62 -3.34
CA HIS A 218 -15.80 5.81 -2.62
C HIS A 218 -16.43 5.52 -1.26
N PHE A 219 -16.72 4.26 -0.93
CA PHE A 219 -17.29 3.83 0.35
C PHE A 219 -16.34 2.90 1.08
N LEU A 220 -15.22 3.42 1.52
CA LEU A 220 -14.23 2.68 2.30
C LEU A 220 -14.60 2.57 3.79
N ARG A 221 -15.49 3.46 4.27
CA ARG A 221 -15.98 3.49 5.64
C ARG A 221 -17.51 3.60 5.67
N SER A 222 -18.13 3.02 6.70
CA SER A 222 -19.58 3.07 6.91
C SER A 222 -20.16 4.49 7.04
N ARG A 223 -19.31 5.50 7.30
CA ARG A 223 -19.70 6.91 7.42
C ARG A 223 -19.51 7.71 6.13
N ASP A 224 -18.90 7.13 5.12
CA ASP A 224 -18.69 7.79 3.84
C ASP A 224 -20.03 8.02 3.16
N LYS A 225 -20.17 9.18 2.53
CA LYS A 225 -21.39 9.55 1.81
C LYS A 225 -21.05 10.36 0.57
N ILE A 226 -21.69 10.02 -0.54
CA ILE A 226 -21.70 10.82 -1.75
C ILE A 226 -22.87 11.79 -1.65
N LEU A 227 -22.63 13.07 -1.89
CA LEU A 227 -23.65 14.10 -1.91
C LEU A 227 -23.87 14.52 -3.36
N VAL A 228 -25.11 14.42 -3.83
CA VAL A 228 -25.51 14.89 -5.17
C VAL A 228 -26.66 15.89 -4.98
N ARG A 229 -26.45 17.14 -5.37
CA ARG A 229 -27.51 18.13 -5.39
C ARG A 229 -28.20 18.06 -6.75
N ALA A 230 -29.36 17.39 -6.77
CA ALA A 230 -30.15 17.24 -7.98
C ALA A 230 -31.03 18.47 -8.22
N SER A 231 -30.91 19.09 -9.38
CA SER A 231 -31.89 20.08 -9.85
C SER A 231 -33.22 19.43 -10.19
N GLU A 232 -33.16 18.28 -10.85
CA GLU A 232 -34.28 17.41 -11.17
C GLU A 232 -33.86 15.97 -10.94
N VAL A 233 -34.70 15.16 -10.30
CA VAL A 233 -34.46 13.73 -10.09
C VAL A 233 -35.77 12.95 -10.13
N THR A 234 -35.73 11.79 -10.75
CA THR A 234 -36.81 10.79 -10.72
C THR A 234 -36.32 9.62 -9.88
N ILE A 235 -37.08 9.24 -8.85
CA ILE A 235 -36.83 8.10 -7.98
C ILE A 235 -38.04 7.19 -8.04
N ASN A 236 -37.89 5.97 -8.55
CA ASN A 236 -38.98 5.00 -8.69
C ASN A 236 -40.26 5.58 -9.33
N GLY A 237 -40.10 6.48 -10.33
CA GLY A 237 -41.19 7.15 -11.02
C GLY A 237 -41.68 8.47 -10.37
N GLU A 238 -41.28 8.80 -9.15
CA GLU A 238 -41.61 10.07 -8.49
C GLU A 238 -40.60 11.14 -8.92
N LYS A 239 -41.13 12.26 -9.46
CA LYS A 239 -40.31 13.41 -9.88
C LYS A 239 -40.17 14.41 -8.75
N CYS A 240 -38.94 14.73 -8.38
CA CYS A 240 -38.59 15.72 -7.39
C CYS A 240 -37.64 16.78 -7.98
N GLN A 241 -37.76 18.01 -7.48
CA GLN A 241 -36.89 19.14 -7.86
C GLN A 241 -36.09 19.64 -6.66
N ASN A 242 -34.88 20.11 -6.89
CA ASN A 242 -34.00 20.71 -5.91
C ASN A 242 -33.78 19.82 -4.67
N LEU A 243 -33.42 18.56 -4.87
CA LEU A 243 -33.28 17.58 -3.80
C LEU A 243 -31.80 17.25 -3.53
N ASP A 244 -31.41 17.30 -2.26
CA ASP A 244 -30.10 16.81 -1.82
C ASP A 244 -30.16 15.31 -1.57
N LEU A 245 -29.46 14.56 -2.41
CA LEU A 245 -29.32 13.09 -2.33
C LEU A 245 -28.05 12.76 -1.55
N ARG A 246 -28.19 11.95 -0.50
CA ARG A 246 -27.07 11.46 0.31
C ARG A 246 -27.00 9.94 0.13
N PHE A 247 -26.08 9.48 -0.69
CA PHE A 247 -25.81 8.06 -0.87
C PHE A 247 -24.88 7.58 0.24
N PHE A 248 -25.28 6.53 0.93
CA PHE A 248 -24.47 5.74 1.83
C PHE A 248 -24.17 4.40 1.17
N HIS A 249 -23.31 3.59 1.77
CA HIS A 249 -22.95 2.29 1.22
C HIS A 249 -24.15 1.38 0.89
N ASP A 250 -25.21 1.42 1.71
CA ASP A 250 -26.36 0.52 1.68
C ASP A 250 -27.69 1.22 1.39
N ARG A 251 -27.75 2.55 1.44
CA ARG A 251 -28.99 3.32 1.34
C ARG A 251 -28.83 4.69 0.70
N LEU A 252 -29.94 5.19 0.19
CA LEU A 252 -30.13 6.58 -0.25
C LEU A 252 -30.96 7.32 0.79
N LYS A 253 -30.42 8.39 1.36
CA LYS A 253 -31.14 9.27 2.28
C LYS A 253 -31.40 10.62 1.63
N THR A 254 -32.65 11.06 1.67
CA THR A 254 -33.10 12.37 1.26
C THR A 254 -33.81 13.04 2.42
N VAL A 255 -34.26 14.28 2.25
CA VAL A 255 -35.10 14.96 3.27
C VAL A 255 -36.42 14.22 3.48
N ARG A 256 -36.95 13.52 2.46
CA ARG A 256 -38.27 12.88 2.47
C ARG A 256 -38.21 11.35 2.59
N HIS A 257 -37.15 10.72 2.14
CA HIS A 257 -37.05 9.26 2.02
C HIS A 257 -35.74 8.75 2.61
N ASP A 258 -35.76 7.60 3.22
CA ASP A 258 -34.62 6.80 3.60
C ASP A 258 -34.83 5.40 2.99
N LEU A 259 -34.27 5.18 1.80
CA LEU A 259 -34.53 4.00 0.97
C LEU A 259 -33.28 3.13 0.92
N PRO A 260 -33.38 1.81 1.20
CA PRO A 260 -32.32 0.87 0.87
C PRO A 260 -32.04 0.88 -0.64
N LEU A 261 -30.76 0.77 -1.02
CA LEU A 261 -30.38 0.77 -2.46
C LEU A 261 -31.05 -0.36 -3.23
N ALA A 262 -31.31 -1.49 -2.58
CA ALA A 262 -32.02 -2.63 -3.18
C ALA A 262 -33.47 -2.33 -3.60
N GLU A 263 -34.10 -1.32 -2.99
CA GLU A 263 -35.49 -0.91 -3.31
C GLU A 263 -35.54 0.16 -4.40
N ILE A 264 -34.40 0.69 -4.82
CA ILE A 264 -34.32 1.68 -5.88
C ILE A 264 -34.30 0.95 -7.23
N ARG A 265 -35.42 0.99 -7.94
CA ARG A 265 -35.56 0.39 -9.28
C ARG A 265 -35.04 1.33 -10.37
N GLU A 266 -35.30 2.63 -10.18
CA GLU A 266 -34.95 3.67 -11.15
C GLU A 266 -34.52 4.92 -10.41
N LEU A 267 -33.36 5.46 -10.77
CA LEU A 267 -32.89 6.74 -10.27
C LEU A 267 -32.07 7.41 -11.38
N HIS A 268 -32.60 8.51 -11.88
CA HIS A 268 -31.93 9.36 -12.86
C HIS A 268 -32.33 10.82 -12.65
N GLY A 269 -31.45 11.73 -13.06
CA GLY A 269 -31.68 13.16 -12.89
C GLY A 269 -30.60 14.04 -13.49
N ARG A 270 -30.65 15.31 -13.14
CA ARG A 270 -29.62 16.31 -13.48
C ARG A 270 -29.03 16.91 -12.22
N THR A 271 -27.73 17.10 -12.23
CA THR A 271 -27.03 17.72 -11.10
C THR A 271 -26.04 18.77 -11.58
N ASN A 272 -25.92 19.84 -10.79
CA ASN A 272 -24.89 20.88 -10.94
C ASN A 272 -23.83 20.80 -9.84
N ARG A 273 -23.97 19.86 -8.90
CA ARG A 273 -23.01 19.64 -7.83
C ARG A 273 -23.04 18.22 -7.35
N ALA A 274 -21.91 17.54 -7.48
CA ALA A 274 -21.68 16.24 -6.87
C ALA A 274 -20.41 16.31 -5.99
N GLU A 275 -20.50 15.78 -4.77
CA GLU A 275 -19.38 15.71 -3.82
C GLU A 275 -19.10 14.27 -3.49
N PHE A 276 -17.87 13.85 -3.75
CA PHE A 276 -17.38 12.50 -3.47
C PHE A 276 -16.44 12.52 -2.26
N PRO A 277 -16.51 11.54 -1.35
CA PRO A 277 -15.50 11.40 -0.32
C PRO A 277 -14.13 11.14 -0.97
N ARG A 278 -13.11 11.83 -0.51
CA ARG A 278 -11.75 11.63 -0.94
C ARG A 278 -10.91 11.25 0.27
N GLU A 279 -10.24 10.14 0.20
CA GLU A 279 -9.21 9.82 1.17
C GLU A 279 -7.94 10.60 0.88
N ALA A 280 -7.39 11.23 1.91
CA ALA A 280 -6.11 11.94 1.79
C ALA A 280 -4.95 10.94 1.71
N MET A 281 -5.09 9.76 2.36
CA MET A 281 -4.08 8.72 2.41
C MET A 281 -4.74 7.36 2.68
N GLY A 282 -4.24 6.29 2.07
CA GLY A 282 -4.73 4.93 2.27
C GLY A 282 -4.46 4.40 3.68
N LEU A 283 -5.40 3.64 4.25
CA LEU A 283 -5.17 2.94 5.52
C LEU A 283 -4.08 1.87 5.43
N GLY A 284 -3.75 1.42 4.23
CA GLY A 284 -2.63 0.51 3.96
C GLY A 284 -1.30 1.10 4.40
N ASP A 285 -1.06 2.39 4.06
CA ASP A 285 0.16 3.12 4.43
C ASP A 285 0.30 3.27 5.95
N VAL A 286 -0.83 3.54 6.65
CA VAL A 286 -0.87 3.63 8.12
C VAL A 286 -0.46 2.30 8.76
N LYS A 287 -0.93 1.17 8.22
CA LYS A 287 -0.57 -0.16 8.70
C LYS A 287 0.87 -0.53 8.34
N LEU A 288 1.34 -0.12 7.16
CA LEU A 288 2.72 -0.35 6.73
C LEU A 288 3.71 0.36 7.66
N ILE A 289 3.50 1.65 7.96
CA ILE A 289 4.40 2.37 8.87
C ILE A 289 4.32 1.83 10.31
N ALA A 290 3.17 1.32 10.73
CA ALA A 290 3.05 0.61 12.01
C ALA A 290 3.88 -0.68 12.01
N ALA A 291 3.86 -1.46 10.92
CA ALA A 291 4.72 -2.62 10.75
C ALA A 291 6.21 -2.23 10.71
N ILE A 292 6.59 -1.22 9.94
CA ILE A 292 7.96 -0.68 9.94
C ILE A 292 8.40 -0.29 11.36
N GLY A 293 7.52 0.39 12.10
CA GLY A 293 7.81 0.86 13.46
C GLY A 293 8.15 -0.25 14.44
N THR A 294 7.66 -1.49 14.25
CA THR A 294 8.04 -2.63 15.10
C THR A 294 9.50 -3.04 14.96
N PHE A 295 10.11 -2.76 13.82
CA PHE A 295 11.53 -3.07 13.55
C PHE A 295 12.45 -1.89 13.86
N VAL A 296 12.08 -0.68 13.44
CA VAL A 296 12.96 0.50 13.51
C VAL A 296 12.73 1.35 14.77
N GLY A 297 11.72 1.01 15.59
CA GLY A 297 11.33 1.79 16.77
C GLY A 297 10.74 3.16 16.42
N TRP A 298 10.36 3.93 17.45
CA TRP A 298 9.74 5.25 17.28
C TRP A 298 10.66 6.28 16.63
N GLN A 299 11.97 6.23 16.88
CA GLN A 299 12.96 7.11 16.27
C GLN A 299 13.05 6.90 14.76
N GLY A 300 13.12 5.62 14.32
CA GLY A 300 13.11 5.26 12.92
C GLY A 300 11.83 5.67 12.22
N VAL A 301 10.68 5.62 12.89
CA VAL A 301 9.41 6.12 12.37
C VAL A 301 9.45 7.63 12.15
N LEU A 302 9.95 8.40 13.14
CA LEU A 302 10.07 9.86 13.01
C LEU A 302 11.04 10.28 11.91
N PHE A 303 12.00 9.45 11.55
CA PHE A 303 12.88 9.65 10.41
C PHE A 303 12.19 9.23 9.10
N THR A 304 11.56 8.06 9.07
CA THR A 304 10.98 7.45 7.86
C THR A 304 9.86 8.32 7.26
N ILE A 305 8.96 8.87 8.08
CA ILE A 305 7.80 9.64 7.59
C ILE A 305 8.23 10.92 6.85
N PRO A 306 9.07 11.81 7.39
CA PRO A 306 9.52 13.00 6.65
C PRO A 306 10.31 12.67 5.39
N ILE A 307 11.17 11.65 5.42
CA ILE A 307 11.92 11.22 4.23
C ILE A 307 10.96 10.69 3.15
N ALA A 308 9.99 9.87 3.52
CA ALA A 308 8.98 9.38 2.58
C ALA A 308 8.16 10.52 1.98
N ALA A 309 7.77 11.51 2.79
CA ALA A 309 7.04 12.69 2.31
C ALA A 309 7.89 13.52 1.35
N PHE A 310 9.17 13.75 1.67
CA PHE A 310 10.11 14.47 0.80
C PHE A 310 10.29 13.75 -0.55
N LEU A 311 10.55 12.44 -0.53
CA LEU A 311 10.72 11.64 -1.75
C LEU A 311 9.43 11.63 -2.59
N GLY A 312 8.27 11.50 -1.94
CA GLY A 312 6.97 11.56 -2.60
C GLY A 312 6.69 12.91 -3.26
N CYS A 313 7.03 14.02 -2.58
CA CYS A 313 6.92 15.37 -3.13
C CYS A 313 7.87 15.58 -4.33
N LEU A 314 9.12 15.10 -4.20
CA LEU A 314 10.10 15.19 -5.29
C LEU A 314 9.64 14.41 -6.52
N PHE A 315 9.17 13.16 -6.31
CA PHE A 315 8.62 12.34 -7.39
C PHE A 315 7.40 12.99 -8.04
N GLY A 316 6.47 13.53 -7.23
CA GLY A 316 5.31 14.26 -7.72
C GLY A 316 5.67 15.49 -8.55
N ALA A 317 6.64 16.28 -8.08
CA ALA A 317 7.13 17.46 -8.80
C ALA A 317 7.75 17.06 -10.15
N VAL A 318 8.61 16.03 -10.17
CA VAL A 318 9.22 15.53 -11.42
C VAL A 318 8.15 14.98 -12.37
N ALA A 319 7.16 14.24 -11.87
CA ALA A 319 6.09 13.72 -12.70
C ALA A 319 5.23 14.81 -13.36
N ILE A 320 4.98 15.90 -12.65
CA ILE A 320 4.27 17.09 -13.18
C ILE A 320 5.11 17.76 -14.26
N LEU A 321 6.40 17.98 -14.02
CA LEU A 321 7.31 18.61 -14.97
C LEU A 321 7.44 17.84 -16.28
N LEU A 322 7.50 16.50 -16.19
CA LEU A 322 7.71 15.64 -17.37
C LEU A 322 6.43 15.38 -18.18
N ARG A 323 5.25 15.39 -17.56
CA ARG A 323 4.01 14.91 -18.23
C ARG A 323 3.08 16.00 -18.76
N HIS A 324 3.29 17.28 -18.48
CA HIS A 324 2.38 18.38 -18.91
C HIS A 324 0.87 18.10 -18.74
N LYS A 325 0.45 17.12 -17.93
CA LYS A 325 -0.95 16.68 -17.80
C LYS A 325 -1.34 16.54 -16.32
N ASN A 326 -2.51 17.11 -16.05
CA ASN A 326 -3.39 17.01 -14.86
C ASN A 326 -2.82 16.43 -13.55
N LEU A 327 -2.93 17.23 -12.49
CA LEU A 327 -2.59 17.02 -11.07
C LEU A 327 -3.26 15.80 -10.38
N SER A 328 -3.99 14.95 -11.10
CA SER A 328 -4.80 13.86 -10.54
C SER A 328 -4.15 12.48 -10.59
N VAL A 329 -2.81 12.39 -10.70
CA VAL A 329 -2.13 11.09 -10.66
C VAL A 329 -2.06 10.59 -9.22
N ARG A 330 -2.65 9.43 -8.93
CA ARG A 330 -2.45 8.74 -7.66
C ARG A 330 -1.01 8.25 -7.59
N VAL A 331 -0.29 8.70 -6.56
CA VAL A 331 1.11 8.32 -6.33
C VAL A 331 1.12 7.27 -5.21
N PRO A 332 1.67 6.07 -5.43
CA PRO A 332 1.81 5.07 -4.38
C PRO A 332 2.76 5.59 -3.30
N PHE A 333 2.35 5.58 -2.04
CA PHE A 333 3.16 6.11 -0.94
C PHE A 333 4.01 5.04 -0.26
N GLY A 334 3.60 3.77 -0.35
CA GLY A 334 4.33 2.62 0.20
C GLY A 334 5.80 2.52 -0.24
N PRO A 335 6.15 2.71 -1.52
CA PRO A 335 7.54 2.74 -1.98
C PRO A 335 8.41 3.79 -1.28
N PHE A 336 7.87 4.98 -0.99
CA PHE A 336 8.61 6.03 -0.31
C PHE A 336 8.79 5.74 1.19
N LEU A 337 7.76 5.16 1.85
CA LEU A 337 7.89 4.65 3.21
C LEU A 337 8.96 3.55 3.29
N SER A 338 8.95 2.64 2.32
CA SER A 338 9.96 1.58 2.22
C SER A 338 11.36 2.14 2.04
N ALA A 339 11.52 3.12 1.15
CA ALA A 339 12.82 3.79 0.93
C ALA A 339 13.31 4.50 2.21
N GLY A 340 12.43 5.22 2.92
CA GLY A 340 12.77 5.87 4.19
C GLY A 340 13.20 4.87 5.26
N ALA A 341 12.52 3.73 5.37
CA ALA A 341 12.89 2.66 6.31
C ALA A 341 14.24 2.01 5.96
N VAL A 342 14.50 1.75 4.67
CA VAL A 342 15.81 1.25 4.21
C VAL A 342 16.92 2.24 4.53
N LEU A 343 16.71 3.53 4.30
CA LEU A 343 17.68 4.58 4.64
C LEU A 343 17.95 4.63 6.14
N TRP A 344 16.92 4.45 6.98
CA TRP A 344 17.11 4.37 8.42
C TRP A 344 18.00 3.20 8.83
N VAL A 345 17.75 1.99 8.32
CA VAL A 345 18.57 0.82 8.64
C VAL A 345 20.01 0.98 8.15
N LEU A 346 20.24 1.62 7.00
CA LEU A 346 21.56 1.78 6.41
C LEU A 346 22.39 2.90 7.04
N CYS A 347 21.78 4.03 7.39
CA CYS A 347 22.49 5.23 7.84
C CYS A 347 21.76 6.06 8.90
N GLY A 348 20.66 5.56 9.47
CA GLY A 348 19.89 6.30 10.49
C GLY A 348 20.71 6.71 11.71
N PRO A 349 21.45 5.78 12.37
CA PRO A 349 22.26 6.12 13.54
C PRO A 349 23.32 7.19 13.27
N GLU A 350 23.98 7.13 12.11
CA GLU A 350 24.99 8.12 11.72
C GLU A 350 24.36 9.51 11.50
N LEU A 351 23.18 9.54 10.86
CA LEU A 351 22.46 10.80 10.62
C LEU A 351 21.96 11.44 11.92
N VAL A 352 21.49 10.62 12.87
CA VAL A 352 21.13 11.09 14.21
C VAL A 352 22.34 11.66 14.92
N GLY A 353 23.50 10.99 14.90
CA GLY A 353 24.74 11.46 15.49
C GLY A 353 25.26 12.76 14.84
N VAL A 354 25.05 12.96 13.54
CA VAL A 354 25.36 14.24 12.87
C VAL A 354 24.42 15.34 13.37
N TYR A 355 23.12 15.04 13.45
CA TYR A 355 22.13 15.99 13.96
C TYR A 355 22.42 16.42 15.41
N GLU A 356 22.73 15.48 16.30
CA GLU A 356 23.09 15.76 17.71
C GLU A 356 24.32 16.68 17.82
N ARG A 357 25.33 16.48 16.96
CA ARG A 357 26.50 17.38 16.90
C ARG A 357 26.14 18.79 16.42
N ILE A 358 25.26 18.92 15.42
CA ILE A 358 24.85 20.23 14.89
C ILE A 358 24.10 21.04 15.93
N ILE A 359 23.22 20.38 16.73
CA ILE A 359 22.45 21.09 17.78
C ILE A 359 23.17 21.17 19.13
N GLY A 360 24.43 20.70 19.20
CA GLY A 360 25.28 20.85 20.40
C GLY A 360 24.88 19.95 21.58
N LEU A 361 24.15 18.84 21.32
CA LEU A 361 23.80 17.86 22.38
C LEU A 361 24.93 16.88 22.68
N THR A 362 25.94 16.74 21.82
CA THR A 362 27.16 15.98 22.05
C THR A 362 28.35 16.87 21.78
N ALA A 363 29.12 17.14 22.85
CA ALA A 363 30.43 17.80 22.76
C ALA A 363 31.50 16.82 22.26
#